data_7f5085651c1bbc286db28df17c1b9f77
#
_entry.id   7f5085651c1bbc286db28df17c1b9f77
#
_cell.length_a   1.000
_cell.length_b   1.000
_cell.length_c   1.000
_cell.angle_alpha   90.00
_cell.angle_beta   90.00
_cell.angle_gamma   90.00
#
_symmetry.space_group_name_H-M   'P 1'
#
loop_
_entity.id
_entity.type
_entity.pdbx_description
1 polymer ?
#
loop_
_entity_poly.entity_id
_entity_poly.type
_entity_poly.pdbx_seq_one_letter_code
_entity_poly.pdbx_strand_id
1 'polypeptide(L)'
;MLVGSLDPADDRSVTVNVAGPAALLVAKAYKISDRLGDADARPDRLTDKDAGDVLRIMMTTRPRRVASTFTNLRDDRRVGDIALAGLEKLHALFGGAATPGVEMAVNALKGDVPEERIRVLAPAFIDQLR
;
A
#
# COMPACT_ATOMS: atom_id res chain seq x y z
N MET A 1 7.48 25.97 -19.79
CA MET A 1 7.56 25.03 -19.57
C MET A 1 7.69 24.43 -19.17
N LEU A 2 7.63 24.70 -19.44
CA LEU A 2 7.77 23.72 -19.11
C LEU A 2 8.10 23.18 -18.67
N VAL A 3 7.93 23.60 -19.07
CA VAL A 3 8.19 22.62 -18.78
C VAL A 3 8.26 22.22 -18.63
N GLY A 4 8.23 22.73 -19.09
CA GLY A 4 8.31 21.89 -19.05
C GLY A 4 8.21 21.75 -19.19
N SER A 5 8.04 21.99 -19.61
CA SER A 5 7.95 21.43 -19.87
C SER A 5 7.66 21.26 -19.96
N LEU A 6 7.45 21.66 -20.51
CA LEU A 6 7.11 21.11 -20.71
C LEU A 6 6.98 20.80 -21.19
N ASP A 7 7.02 20.94 -21.76
CA ASP A 7 6.90 20.24 -22.23
C ASP A 7 6.57 19.64 -22.41
N PRO A 8 6.40 19.65 -22.80
CA PRO A 8 5.69 18.84 -23.04
C PRO A 8 5.73 17.80 -22.87
N ALA A 9 5.67 17.85 -23.26
CA ALA A 9 5.64 16.66 -23.18
C ALA A 9 5.84 16.04 -22.27
N ASP A 10 5.32 16.11 -22.06
CA ASP A 10 5.62 15.40 -21.26
C ASP A 10 4.91 14.15 -20.83
N ASP A 11 4.94 13.10 -21.44
CA ASP A 11 4.43 11.78 -21.15
C ASP A 11 4.90 11.25 -19.83
N ARG A 12 5.98 11.77 -19.37
CA ARG A 12 6.54 11.38 -18.07
C ARG A 12 5.68 11.73 -16.90
N SER A 13 4.95 12.82 -16.98
CA SER A 13 4.05 13.15 -15.88
C SER A 13 2.91 12.15 -15.77
N VAL A 14 2.49 11.59 -16.88
CA VAL A 14 1.48 10.53 -16.86
C VAL A 14 2.00 9.29 -16.17
N THR A 15 3.25 8.93 -16.44
CA THR A 15 3.88 7.77 -15.80
C THR A 15 3.95 7.95 -14.28
N VAL A 16 4.28 9.14 -13.82
CA VAL A 16 4.34 9.43 -12.39
C VAL A 16 2.96 9.29 -11.75
N ASN A 17 1.91 9.73 -12.44
CA ASN A 17 0.56 9.61 -11.93
C ASN A 17 0.10 8.17 -11.76
N VAL A 18 0.57 7.27 -12.61
CA VAL A 18 0.25 5.85 -12.52
C VAL A 18 0.82 5.25 -11.23
N ALA A 19 1.87 5.85 -10.68
CA ALA A 19 2.49 5.38 -9.45
C ALA A 19 1.82 5.91 -8.18
N GLY A 20 0.54 6.29 -8.23
CA GLY A 20 -0.20 6.84 -7.10
C GLY A 20 -0.34 5.90 -5.92
N PRO A 21 -1.12 6.32 -4.89
CA PRO A 21 -1.21 5.57 -3.63
C PRO A 21 -1.58 4.10 -3.79
N ALA A 22 -2.50 3.77 -4.70
CA ALA A 22 -2.90 2.38 -4.91
C ALA A 22 -1.72 1.54 -5.39
N ALA A 23 -0.92 2.06 -6.32
CA ALA A 23 0.25 1.35 -6.84
C ALA A 23 1.30 1.15 -5.75
N LEU A 24 1.51 2.16 -4.91
CA LEU A 24 2.44 2.06 -3.79
C LEU A 24 1.99 1.02 -2.77
N LEU A 25 0.70 0.99 -2.46
CA LEU A 25 0.15 0.00 -1.54
C LEU A 25 0.35 -1.42 -2.08
N VAL A 26 0.10 -1.64 -3.36
CA VAL A 26 0.30 -2.94 -3.99
C VAL A 26 1.78 -3.32 -3.93
N ALA A 27 2.67 -2.42 -4.30
CA ALA A 27 4.11 -2.69 -4.30
C ALA A 27 4.60 -3.05 -2.89
N LYS A 28 4.15 -2.32 -1.88
CA LYS A 28 4.52 -2.59 -0.50
C LYS A 28 3.95 -3.93 -0.03
N ALA A 29 2.72 -4.25 -0.43
CA ALA A 29 2.08 -5.51 -0.05
C ALA A 29 2.86 -6.71 -0.62
N TYR A 30 3.27 -6.63 -1.88
CA TYR A 30 4.09 -7.68 -2.49
C TYR A 30 5.42 -7.84 -1.76
N LYS A 31 6.07 -6.71 -1.47
CA LYS A 31 7.36 -6.73 -0.80
C LYS A 31 7.28 -7.35 0.59
N ILE A 32 6.31 -6.94 1.38
CA ILE A 32 6.11 -7.48 2.73
C ILE A 32 5.77 -8.97 2.65
N SER A 33 4.87 -9.34 1.74
CA SER A 33 4.46 -10.72 1.57
C SER A 33 5.64 -11.62 1.20
N ASP A 34 6.49 -11.17 0.28
CA ASP A 34 7.67 -11.91 -0.12
C ASP A 34 8.64 -12.11 1.05
N ARG A 35 8.83 -11.07 1.85
CA ARG A 35 9.72 -11.13 3.00
C ARG A 35 9.20 -12.08 4.08
N LEU A 36 7.89 -12.11 4.27
CA LEU A 36 7.30 -13.04 5.22
C LEU A 36 7.42 -14.47 4.73
N GLY A 37 7.39 -14.68 3.41
CA GLY A 37 7.61 -16.01 2.83
C GLY A 37 9.04 -16.50 3.06
N ASP A 38 9.99 -15.58 3.21
CA ASP A 38 11.40 -15.86 3.47
C ASP A 38 11.74 -15.69 4.94
N ALA A 39 10.80 -15.92 5.83
CA ALA A 39 10.96 -15.64 7.26
C ALA A 39 12.14 -16.35 7.89
N ASP A 40 12.56 -17.48 7.35
CA ASP A 40 13.69 -18.24 7.87
C ASP A 40 15.02 -17.51 7.65
N ALA A 41 15.06 -16.59 6.71
CA ALA A 41 16.30 -15.91 6.37
C ALA A 41 16.68 -14.90 7.43
N ARG A 42 15.78 -13.98 7.79
CA ARG A 42 16.04 -12.96 8.81
C ARG A 42 14.80 -12.14 9.12
N PRO A 43 14.59 -11.79 10.40
CA PRO A 43 13.66 -10.71 10.71
C PRO A 43 14.27 -9.43 10.13
N ASP A 44 13.52 -8.75 9.30
CA ASP A 44 14.04 -7.60 8.57
C ASP A 44 13.37 -6.32 9.02
N ARG A 45 14.16 -5.41 9.57
CA ARG A 45 13.67 -4.10 10.00
C ARG A 45 13.06 -3.31 8.85
N LEU A 46 13.54 -3.56 7.63
CA LEU A 46 13.01 -2.86 6.46
C LEU A 46 11.56 -3.24 6.22
N THR A 47 11.17 -4.47 6.56
CA THR A 47 9.79 -4.91 6.42
C THR A 47 8.88 -4.16 7.37
N ASP A 48 9.31 -3.95 8.62
CA ASP A 48 8.54 -3.14 9.56
C ASP A 48 8.38 -1.72 9.04
N LYS A 49 9.43 -1.16 8.49
CA LYS A 49 9.37 0.18 7.91
C LYS A 49 8.38 0.25 6.75
N ASP A 50 8.38 -0.77 5.89
CA ASP A 50 7.43 -0.81 4.77
C ASP A 50 5.99 -0.86 5.27
N ALA A 51 5.74 -1.61 6.34
CA ALA A 51 4.41 -1.64 6.95
C ALA A 51 4.03 -0.29 7.54
N GLY A 52 4.98 0.40 8.16
CA GLY A 52 4.78 1.75 8.64
C GLY A 52 4.44 2.72 7.51
N ASP A 53 5.12 2.58 6.38
CA ASP A 53 4.85 3.41 5.20
C ASP A 53 3.42 3.18 4.69
N VAL A 54 2.94 1.93 4.71
CA VAL A 54 1.57 1.63 4.33
C VAL A 54 0.58 2.39 5.21
N LEU A 55 0.80 2.38 6.51
CA LEU A 55 -0.07 3.12 7.43
C LEU A 55 -0.03 4.62 7.18
N ARG A 56 1.13 5.17 6.86
CA ARG A 56 1.22 6.60 6.54
C ARG A 56 0.45 6.93 5.28
N ILE A 57 0.49 6.06 4.27
CA ILE A 57 -0.32 6.24 3.06
C ILE A 57 -1.80 6.20 3.43
N MET A 58 -2.21 5.24 4.25
CA MET A 58 -3.61 5.14 4.69
C MET A 58 -4.08 6.37 5.45
N MET A 59 -3.22 6.96 6.27
CA MET A 59 -3.57 8.14 7.05
C MET A 59 -3.70 9.41 6.21
N THR A 60 -3.03 9.45 5.07
CA THR A 60 -2.99 10.64 4.22
C THR A 60 -3.80 10.52 2.93
N THR A 61 -4.43 9.38 2.70
CA THR A 61 -5.18 9.11 1.47
C THR A 61 -6.58 8.63 1.83
N ARG A 62 -7.56 9.08 1.07
CA ARG A 62 -8.94 8.62 1.28
C ARG A 62 -9.11 7.21 0.71
N PRO A 63 -9.70 6.28 1.48
CA PRO A 63 -9.91 4.92 1.01
C PRO A 63 -10.70 4.85 -0.30
N ARG A 64 -11.69 5.73 -0.45
CA ARG A 64 -12.53 5.78 -1.64
C ARG A 64 -11.71 6.02 -2.91
N ARG A 65 -10.69 6.85 -2.80
CA ARG A 65 -9.81 7.16 -3.93
C ARG A 65 -9.01 5.93 -4.36
N VAL A 66 -8.49 5.21 -3.39
CA VAL A 66 -7.75 3.99 -3.64
C VAL A 66 -8.66 2.92 -4.21
N ALA A 67 -9.86 2.78 -3.64
CA ALA A 67 -10.85 1.82 -4.12
C ALA A 67 -11.20 2.06 -5.60
N SER A 68 -11.38 3.32 -5.97
CA SER A 68 -11.66 3.71 -7.34
C SER A 68 -10.54 3.30 -8.28
N THR A 69 -9.29 3.50 -7.86
CA THR A 69 -8.13 3.11 -8.65
C THR A 69 -8.08 1.59 -8.83
N PHE A 70 -8.35 0.83 -7.77
CA PHE A 70 -8.39 -0.63 -7.87
C PHE A 70 -9.48 -1.10 -8.82
N THR A 71 -10.64 -0.47 -8.79
CA THR A 71 -11.71 -0.81 -9.71
C THR A 71 -11.26 -0.66 -11.15
N ASN A 72 -10.59 0.45 -11.45
CA ASN A 72 -10.07 0.71 -12.79
C ASN A 72 -8.98 -0.29 -13.18
N LEU A 73 -8.09 -0.62 -12.25
CA LEU A 73 -7.00 -1.56 -12.53
C LEU A 73 -7.50 -2.97 -12.79
N ARG A 74 -8.55 -3.40 -12.10
CA ARG A 74 -9.11 -4.73 -12.31
C ARG A 74 -9.63 -4.92 -13.73
N ASP A 75 -10.07 -3.85 -14.35
CA ASP A 75 -10.59 -3.91 -15.72
C ASP A 75 -9.48 -3.87 -16.77
N ASP A 76 -8.26 -3.61 -16.36
CA ASP A 76 -7.11 -3.56 -17.27
C ASP A 76 -6.55 -4.97 -17.45
N ARG A 77 -6.56 -5.46 -18.68
CA ARG A 77 -6.10 -6.82 -18.98
C ARG A 77 -4.66 -7.09 -18.60
N ARG A 78 -3.83 -6.05 -18.61
CA ARG A 78 -2.40 -6.23 -18.37
C ARG A 78 -2.03 -6.29 -16.90
N VAL A 79 -2.77 -5.58 -16.07
CA VAL A 79 -2.41 -5.45 -14.65
C VAL A 79 -3.52 -5.89 -13.70
N GLY A 80 -4.69 -6.28 -14.24
CA GLY A 80 -5.82 -6.64 -13.40
C GLY A 80 -5.51 -7.75 -12.40
N ASP A 81 -4.84 -8.80 -12.85
CA ASP A 81 -4.50 -9.93 -11.98
C ASP A 81 -3.51 -9.52 -10.91
N ILE A 82 -2.54 -8.67 -11.27
CA ILE A 82 -1.54 -8.18 -10.32
C ILE A 82 -2.22 -7.30 -9.27
N ALA A 83 -3.12 -6.43 -9.71
CA ALA A 83 -3.85 -5.56 -8.79
C ALA A 83 -4.72 -6.35 -7.84
N LEU A 84 -5.42 -7.36 -8.34
CA LEU A 84 -6.28 -8.21 -7.53
C LEU A 84 -5.47 -9.00 -6.51
N ALA A 85 -4.36 -9.60 -6.94
CA ALA A 85 -3.47 -10.31 -6.03
C ALA A 85 -2.89 -9.37 -4.98
N GLY A 86 -2.55 -8.13 -5.38
CA GLY A 86 -2.07 -7.12 -4.44
C GLY A 86 -3.12 -6.76 -3.39
N LEU A 87 -4.38 -6.65 -3.82
CA LEU A 87 -5.47 -6.36 -2.90
C LEU A 87 -5.67 -7.51 -1.91
N GLU A 88 -5.55 -8.75 -2.37
CA GLU A 88 -5.63 -9.92 -1.49
C GLU A 88 -4.51 -9.90 -0.46
N LYS A 89 -3.30 -9.54 -0.87
CA LYS A 89 -2.17 -9.42 0.04
C LYS A 89 -2.39 -8.32 1.07
N LEU A 90 -2.96 -7.19 0.64
CA LEU A 90 -3.30 -6.10 1.55
C LEU A 90 -4.32 -6.57 2.60
N HIS A 91 -5.32 -7.34 2.18
CA HIS A 91 -6.30 -7.92 3.10
C HIS A 91 -5.64 -8.84 4.12
N ALA A 92 -4.76 -9.72 3.65
CA ALA A 92 -4.08 -10.66 4.53
C ALA A 92 -3.18 -9.95 5.53
N LEU A 93 -2.52 -8.87 5.11
CA LEU A 93 -1.54 -8.17 5.92
C LEU A 93 -2.14 -7.09 6.83
N PHE A 94 -3.20 -6.41 6.38
CA PHE A 94 -3.72 -5.23 7.07
C PHE A 94 -5.23 -5.29 7.33
N GLY A 95 -5.88 -6.37 6.98
CA GLY A 95 -7.33 -6.48 7.08
C GLY A 95 -7.89 -6.81 8.46
N GLY A 96 -7.04 -6.97 9.47
CA GLY A 96 -7.47 -7.26 10.84
C GLY A 96 -6.63 -6.53 11.86
N ALA A 97 -7.13 -6.46 13.08
CA ALA A 97 -6.46 -5.70 14.14
C ALA A 97 -5.12 -6.29 14.58
N ALA A 98 -4.87 -7.56 14.28
CA ALA A 98 -3.65 -8.26 14.69
C ALA A 98 -3.01 -9.06 13.55
N THR A 99 -3.27 -8.67 12.31
CA THR A 99 -2.64 -9.30 11.16
C THR A 99 -1.14 -8.94 11.11
N PRO A 100 -0.33 -9.73 10.39
CA PRO A 100 1.13 -9.50 10.40
C PRO A 100 1.55 -8.09 10.01
N GLY A 101 0.93 -7.50 9.00
CA GLY A 101 1.29 -6.14 8.57
C GLY A 101 0.96 -5.11 9.63
N VAL A 102 -0.17 -5.27 10.33
CA VAL A 102 -0.56 -4.37 11.40
C VAL A 102 0.45 -4.45 12.56
N GLU A 103 0.87 -5.66 12.94
CA GLU A 103 1.87 -5.82 14.01
C GLU A 103 3.19 -5.16 13.63
N MET A 104 3.61 -5.32 12.39
CA MET A 104 4.83 -4.70 11.90
C MET A 104 4.73 -3.16 11.92
N ALA A 105 3.58 -2.64 11.52
CA ALA A 105 3.34 -1.20 11.53
C ALA A 105 3.34 -0.64 12.93
N VAL A 106 2.76 -1.36 13.88
CA VAL A 106 2.78 -0.96 15.30
C VAL A 106 4.23 -0.83 15.76
N ASN A 107 5.08 -1.78 15.41
CA ASN A 107 6.49 -1.72 15.76
C ASN A 107 7.20 -0.54 15.11
N ALA A 108 6.95 -0.32 13.82
CA ALA A 108 7.61 0.74 13.07
C ALA A 108 7.22 2.14 13.52
N LEU A 109 5.96 2.32 13.91
CA LEU A 109 5.41 3.63 14.26
C LEU A 109 5.32 3.86 15.76
N LYS A 110 5.94 3.00 16.53
CA LYS A 110 5.94 3.10 17.98
C LYS A 110 6.49 4.45 18.40
N GLY A 111 5.70 5.18 19.21
CA GLY A 111 6.07 6.52 19.62
C GLY A 111 5.54 7.63 18.72
N ASP A 112 5.21 7.32 17.47
CA ASP A 112 4.69 8.30 16.51
C ASP A 112 3.18 8.23 16.37
N VAL A 113 2.64 7.00 16.35
CA VAL A 113 1.20 6.77 16.18
C VAL A 113 0.75 5.79 17.24
N PRO A 114 -0.35 6.09 17.95
CA PRO A 114 -0.88 5.17 18.96
C PRO A 114 -1.23 3.80 18.35
N GLU A 115 -0.88 2.76 19.06
CA GLU A 115 -1.14 1.39 18.61
C GLU A 115 -2.62 1.15 18.31
N GLU A 116 -3.50 1.64 19.19
CA GLU A 116 -4.95 1.46 19.00
C GLU A 116 -5.44 2.08 17.70
N ARG A 117 -4.89 3.23 17.35
CA ARG A 117 -5.26 3.89 16.11
C ARG A 117 -4.90 3.07 14.90
N ILE A 118 -3.71 2.47 14.91
CA ILE A 118 -3.26 1.61 13.82
C ILE A 118 -4.16 0.40 13.69
N ARG A 119 -4.51 -0.23 14.80
CA ARG A 119 -5.31 -1.45 14.82
C ARG A 119 -6.75 -1.23 14.38
N VAL A 120 -7.24 -0.01 14.48
CA VAL A 120 -8.58 0.35 13.99
C VAL A 120 -8.53 0.87 12.55
N LEU A 121 -7.57 1.72 12.26
CA LEU A 121 -7.47 2.39 10.96
C LEU A 121 -7.21 1.41 9.82
N ALA A 122 -6.25 0.50 9.99
CA ALA A 122 -5.84 -0.39 8.91
C ALA A 122 -6.98 -1.29 8.43
N PRO A 123 -7.65 -2.06 9.31
CA PRO A 123 -8.78 -2.89 8.85
C PRO A 123 -9.91 -2.07 8.26
N ALA A 124 -10.21 -0.90 8.83
CA ALA A 124 -11.28 -0.04 8.33
C ALA A 124 -10.96 0.47 6.92
N PHE A 125 -9.70 0.84 6.69
CA PHE A 125 -9.26 1.30 5.38
C PHE A 125 -9.39 0.18 4.35
N ILE A 126 -8.86 -0.99 4.68
CA ILE A 126 -8.87 -2.14 3.77
C ILE A 126 -10.30 -2.57 3.45
N ASP A 127 -11.19 -2.55 4.44
CA ASP A 127 -12.58 -2.93 4.24
C ASP A 127 -13.28 -2.06 3.20
N GLN A 128 -12.87 -0.82 3.07
CA GLN A 128 -13.43 0.11 2.10
C GLN A 128 -12.89 -0.08 0.69
N LEU A 129 -11.88 -0.92 0.50
CA LEU A 129 -11.29 -1.16 -0.81
C LEU A 129 -12.03 -2.21 -1.63
N ARG A 130 -12.99 -2.87 -1.06
CA ARG A 130 -13.78 -3.90 -1.75
C ARG A 130 -14.82 -3.32 -2.68
#